data_3beddda9f7ab2535c199ffcdaf183aa4
#
_entry.id   3beddda9f7ab2535c199ffcdaf183aa4
#
_cell.length_a   1.000
_cell.length_b   1.000
_cell.length_c   1.000
_cell.angle_alpha   90.00
_cell.angle_beta   90.00
_cell.angle_gamma   90.00
#
_symmetry.space_group_name_H-M   'P 1'
#
loop_
_entity.id
_entity.type
_entity.pdbx_description
1 polymer ?
#
loop_
_entity_poly.entity_id
_entity_poly.type
_entity_poly.pdbx_seq_one_letter_code
_entity_poly.pdbx_strand_id
1 'polypeptide(L)' 'MAFFDFGGYFEPETIDVMIRALDEAWERFQASAVRLDGQAGAARTALAKHIVDMTRQGERDRQRLIEGALLRLKL' A
#
# COMPACT_ATOMS: atom_id res chain seq x y z
N MET A 1 -17.43 8.51 14.96
CA MET A 1 -17.37 8.24 14.52
C MET A 1 -16.71 7.78 13.57
N ALA A 2 -16.36 7.32 13.26
CA ALA A 2 -15.57 6.92 12.62
C ALA A 2 -15.83 6.64 11.53
N PHE A 3 -15.81 6.72 10.90
CA PHE A 3 -16.15 6.65 9.94
C PHE A 3 -15.34 5.95 9.14
N PHE A 4 -14.63 5.74 8.80
CA PHE A 4 -14.06 5.13 7.91
C PHE A 4 -13.10 4.54 8.39
N ASP A 5 -12.87 3.86 8.27
CA ASP A 5 -11.99 3.49 8.79
C ASP A 5 -11.37 2.50 8.14
N PHE A 6 -10.54 2.30 7.85
CA PHE A 6 -9.83 1.42 7.33
C PHE A 6 -9.80 0.30 8.21
N GLY A 7 -10.76 -0.17 8.59
CA GLY A 7 -10.75 -1.25 9.32
C GLY A 7 -10.31 -1.11 10.66
N GLY A 8 -10.68 -0.27 11.29
CA GLY A 8 -10.32 -0.15 12.60
C GLY A 8 -9.73 1.09 12.50
N TYR A 9 -8.93 1.56 13.20
CA TYR A 9 -8.39 2.75 12.84
C TYR A 9 -6.98 2.76 13.23
N PHE A 10 -6.18 3.60 12.63
CA PHE A 10 -4.79 3.69 12.84
C PHE A 10 -4.46 5.07 13.36
N GLU A 11 -3.39 5.16 14.10
CA GLU A 11 -2.95 6.43 14.59
C GLU A 11 -2.44 7.29 13.45
N PRO A 12 -2.44 8.60 13.62
CA PRO A 12 -2.00 9.47 12.54
C PRO A 12 -0.62 9.15 12.01
N GLU A 13 0.30 8.76 12.88
CA GLU A 13 1.64 8.42 12.42
C GLU A 13 1.60 7.17 11.56
N THR A 14 0.75 6.22 11.93
CA THR A 14 0.65 5.01 11.17
C THR A 14 0.06 5.28 9.80
N ILE A 15 -0.95 6.13 9.75
CA ILE A 15 -1.54 6.48 8.47
C ILE A 15 -0.53 7.17 7.59
N ASP A 16 0.30 8.03 8.17
CA ASP A 16 1.32 8.71 7.40
C ASP A 16 2.30 7.71 6.80
N VAL A 17 2.70 6.71 7.58
CA VAL A 17 3.59 5.70 7.08
C VAL A 17 2.94 4.93 5.94
N MET A 18 1.66 4.63 6.08
CA MET A 18 0.94 3.90 5.05
C MET A 18 0.89 4.69 3.75
N ILE A 19 0.61 5.97 3.85
CA ILE A 19 0.53 6.81 2.66
C ILE A 19 1.88 6.89 1.98
N ARG A 20 2.93 7.09 2.74
CA ARG A 20 4.26 7.17 2.16
C ARG A 20 4.67 5.84 1.55
N ALA A 21 4.29 4.74 2.20
CA ALA A 21 4.61 3.44 1.66
C ALA A 21 3.89 3.22 0.34
N LEU A 22 2.63 3.64 0.27
CA LEU A 22 1.89 3.49 -0.96
C LEU A 22 2.51 4.31 -2.08
N ASP A 23 2.87 5.55 -1.79
CA ASP A 23 3.46 6.39 -2.80
C ASP A 23 4.76 5.81 -3.33
N GLU A 24 5.60 5.34 -2.43
CA GLU A 24 6.87 4.80 -2.85
C GLU A 24 6.71 3.46 -3.57
N ALA A 25 5.80 2.63 -3.09
CA ALA A 25 5.55 1.36 -3.77
C ALA A 25 5.02 1.62 -5.17
N TRP A 26 4.17 2.60 -5.32
CA TRP A 26 3.63 2.94 -6.61
C TRP A 26 4.73 3.41 -7.55
N GLU A 27 5.63 4.26 -7.06
CA GLU A 27 6.72 4.72 -7.88
C GLU A 27 7.62 3.59 -8.32
N ARG A 28 7.91 2.67 -7.42
CA ARG A 28 8.75 1.54 -7.76
C ARG A 28 8.07 0.63 -8.78
N PHE A 29 6.76 0.46 -8.61
CA PHE A 29 6.03 -0.37 -9.53
C PHE A 29 6.05 0.24 -10.93
N GLN A 30 5.84 1.53 -11.03
CA GLN A 30 5.86 2.19 -12.32
C GLN A 30 7.23 2.12 -12.96
N ALA A 31 8.27 2.25 -12.16
CA ALA A 31 9.61 2.22 -12.71
C ALA A 31 9.97 0.84 -13.27
N SER A 32 9.49 -0.21 -12.63
CA SER A 32 9.84 -1.52 -13.10
C SER A 32 8.79 -2.12 -14.03
N ALA A 33 7.64 -1.56 -14.05
CA ALA A 33 6.61 -2.16 -14.80
C ALA A 33 6.71 -1.82 -16.15
N VAL A 34 6.18 -2.55 -16.92
CA VAL A 34 6.35 -2.34 -18.12
C VAL A 34 5.21 -1.88 -18.72
N ARG A 35 4.14 -2.41 -18.77
CA ARG A 35 3.08 -1.87 -19.35
C ARG A 35 1.96 -1.88 -18.46
N LEU A 36 1.26 -0.92 -18.22
CA LEU A 36 0.12 -0.84 -17.40
C LEU A 36 -1.14 -0.83 -18.21
N ASP A 37 -1.10 -0.39 -19.39
CA ASP A 37 -2.23 -0.47 -20.28
C ASP A 37 -3.59 -0.42 -19.64
N GLY A 38 -3.87 0.60 -18.95
CA GLY A 38 -5.18 0.79 -18.39
C GLY A 38 -5.39 0.13 -17.06
N GLN A 39 -4.39 -0.54 -16.57
CA GLN A 39 -4.51 -1.19 -15.30
C GLN A 39 -3.85 -0.44 -14.18
N ALA A 40 -3.41 0.76 -14.43
CA ALA A 40 -2.71 1.52 -13.41
C ALA A 40 -3.56 1.73 -12.17
N GLY A 41 -4.82 2.06 -12.38
CA GLY A 41 -5.68 2.29 -11.23
C GLY A 41 -5.89 1.05 -10.39
N ALA A 42 -6.06 -0.08 -11.06
CA ALA A 42 -6.26 -1.33 -10.35
C ALA A 42 -5.01 -1.71 -9.58
N ALA A 43 -3.84 -1.48 -10.17
CA ALA A 43 -2.60 -1.82 -9.50
C ALA A 43 -2.41 -0.95 -8.26
N ARG A 44 -2.70 0.33 -8.36
CA ARG A 44 -2.55 1.20 -7.22
C ARG A 44 -3.51 0.81 -6.11
N THR A 45 -4.73 0.46 -6.47
CA THR A 45 -5.71 0.03 -5.49
C THR A 45 -5.25 -1.25 -4.81
N ALA A 46 -4.68 -2.18 -5.57
CA ALA A 46 -4.20 -3.42 -4.99
C ALA A 46 -3.06 -3.16 -4.02
N LEU A 47 -2.14 -2.26 -4.38
CA LEU A 47 -1.05 -1.92 -3.48
C LEU A 47 -1.60 -1.35 -2.18
N ALA A 48 -2.59 -0.48 -2.28
CA ALA A 48 -3.17 0.12 -1.10
C ALA A 48 -3.81 -0.94 -0.20
N LYS A 49 -4.51 -1.88 -0.80
CA LYS A 49 -5.13 -2.92 -0.01
C LYS A 49 -4.10 -3.79 0.69
N HIS A 50 -3.04 -4.13 0.01
CA HIS A 50 -2.00 -4.94 0.63
C HIS A 50 -1.35 -4.20 1.79
N ILE A 51 -1.13 -2.90 1.62
CA ILE A 51 -0.52 -2.11 2.68
C ILE A 51 -1.45 -2.04 3.88
N VAL A 52 -2.73 -1.83 3.64
CA VAL A 52 -3.69 -1.79 4.74
C VAL A 52 -3.72 -3.14 5.46
N ASP A 53 -3.75 -4.22 4.71
CA ASP A 53 -3.80 -5.54 5.32
C ASP A 53 -2.57 -5.81 6.19
N MET A 54 -1.40 -5.48 5.69
CA MET A 54 -0.19 -5.71 6.46
C MET A 54 -0.17 -4.85 7.71
N THR A 55 -0.63 -3.61 7.58
CA THR A 55 -0.64 -2.72 8.72
C THR A 55 -1.61 -3.21 9.78
N ARG A 56 -2.74 -3.77 9.37
CA ARG A 56 -3.68 -4.30 10.31
C ARG A 56 -3.09 -5.49 11.04
N GLN A 57 -2.19 -6.22 10.41
CA GLN A 57 -1.55 -7.35 11.04
C GLN A 57 -0.39 -6.94 11.92
N GLY A 58 -0.14 -5.66 12.02
CA GLY A 58 0.90 -5.19 12.92
C GLY A 58 2.15 -4.66 12.27
N GLU A 59 2.24 -4.72 10.96
CA GLU A 59 3.44 -4.24 10.31
C GLU A 59 3.48 -2.73 10.35
N ARG A 60 4.59 -2.17 10.78
CA ARG A 60 4.71 -0.73 10.87
C ARG A 60 5.95 -0.20 10.17
N ASP A 61 6.78 -1.08 9.64
CA ASP A 61 7.99 -0.67 8.99
C ASP A 61 7.69 -0.30 7.55
N ARG A 62 7.95 0.93 7.18
CA ARG A 62 7.62 1.40 5.84
C ARG A 62 8.24 0.55 4.76
N GLN A 63 9.51 0.17 4.94
CA GLN A 63 10.20 -0.62 3.94
C GLN A 63 9.52 -1.97 3.74
N ARG A 64 9.11 -2.59 4.82
CA ARG A 64 8.45 -3.88 4.71
C ARG A 64 7.08 -3.75 4.07
N LEU A 65 6.39 -2.65 4.34
CA LEU A 65 5.11 -2.43 3.71
C LEU A 65 5.29 -2.30 2.20
N ILE A 66 6.31 -1.57 1.80
CA ILE A 66 6.57 -1.38 0.39
C ILE A 66 6.92 -2.70 -0.27
N GLU A 67 7.85 -3.41 0.30
CA GLU A 67 8.31 -4.66 -0.30
C GLU A 67 7.24 -5.72 -0.31
N GLY A 68 6.50 -5.81 0.78
CA GLY A 68 5.43 -6.79 0.86
C GLY A 68 4.32 -6.50 -0.14
N ALA A 69 3.97 -5.24 -0.30
CA ALA A 69 2.92 -4.88 -1.22
C ALA A 69 3.34 -5.18 -2.66
N LEU A 70 4.58 -4.85 -2.99
CA LEU A 70 5.06 -5.10 -4.33
C LEU A 70 5.13 -6.61 -4.62
N LEU A 71 5.55 -7.36 -3.64
CA LEU A 71 5.66 -8.78 -3.81
C LEU A 71 4.29 -9.40 -4.03
N ARG A 72 3.32 -8.99 -3.27
CA ARG A 72 1.98 -9.51 -3.42
C ARG A 72 1.37 -9.14 -4.76
N LEU A 73 1.71 -7.96 -5.23
CA LEU A 73 1.15 -7.52 -6.48
C LEU A 73 1.69 -8.36 -7.63
N LYS A 74 2.90 -8.82 -7.51
CA LYS A 74 3.47 -9.61 -8.58
C LYS A 74 2.96 -11.02 -8.59
N LEU A 75 2.40 -11.45 -7.53
CA LEU A 75 1.86 -12.78 -7.51
C LEU A 75 0.48 -12.78 -8.13
#